data_c97c59d7ee3e20ff8afb198430bcc8df
#
_entry.id   c97c59d7ee3e20ff8afb198430bcc8df
#
_cell.length_a   1.000
_cell.length_b   1.000
_cell.length_c   1.000
_cell.angle_alpha   90.00
_cell.angle_beta   90.00
_cell.angle_gamma   90.00
#
_symmetry.space_group_name_H-M   'P 1'
#
loop_
_entity.id
_entity.type
_entity.pdbx_description
1 polymer ?
#
loop_
_entity_poly.entity_id
_entity_poly.type
_entity_poly.pdbx_seq_one_letter_code
_entity_poly.pdbx_strand_id
1 'polypeptide(L)'
;MPADTAAPAAYVIKAHAPDPQAATFAFTAQKTMYGGKRLAPGDEIFVFDSENEGGCGLVAMGAVVAVEPTPPVPGLASQTPRVSLTVRRTAGSSRPLGRSELRPFAQWNDGRPETELNFKLYRQATDKVVGVSETAAAFLRSFF
;
A
#
# COMPACT_ATOMS: atom_id res chain seq x y z
N MET A 1 17.61 6.83 15.54
CA MET A 1 16.98 5.54 15.37
C MET A 1 16.45 5.38 13.96
N PRO A 2 16.77 4.28 13.31
CA PRO A 2 16.25 4.04 11.97
C PRO A 2 14.72 3.93 11.97
N ALA A 3 14.07 4.59 11.01
CA ALA A 3 12.62 4.54 10.88
C ALA A 3 12.09 3.13 10.59
N ASP A 4 12.93 2.29 9.97
CA ASP A 4 12.55 0.93 9.60
C ASP A 4 12.45 -0.05 10.77
N THR A 5 12.92 0.34 11.97
CA THR A 5 12.75 -0.47 13.18
C THR A 5 11.39 -0.24 13.84
N ALA A 6 10.71 0.84 13.51
CA ALA A 6 9.39 1.14 14.05
C ALA A 6 8.32 0.38 13.25
N ALA A 7 7.25 -0.05 13.93
CA ALA A 7 6.10 -0.60 13.24
C ALA A 7 5.46 0.49 12.37
N PRO A 8 5.00 0.16 11.16
CA PRO A 8 4.24 1.11 10.35
C PRO A 8 2.97 1.57 11.06
N ALA A 9 2.59 2.82 10.85
CA ALA A 9 1.34 3.36 11.41
C ALA A 9 0.12 2.83 10.66
N ALA A 10 0.28 2.59 9.38
CA ALA A 10 -0.75 2.03 8.50
C ALA A 10 -0.05 1.41 7.29
N TYR A 11 -0.85 0.89 6.37
CA TYR A 11 -0.33 0.21 5.18
C TYR A 11 -1.00 0.75 3.93
N VAL A 12 -0.31 0.60 2.79
CA VAL A 12 -0.87 0.88 1.47
C VAL A 12 -0.63 -0.35 0.60
N ILE A 13 -1.67 -0.76 -0.12
CA ILE A 13 -1.52 -1.73 -1.19
C ILE A 13 -1.74 -1.04 -2.52
N LYS A 14 -0.82 -1.24 -3.46
CA LYS A 14 -0.98 -0.85 -4.85
C LYS A 14 -1.05 -2.12 -5.67
N ALA A 15 -2.23 -2.40 -6.21
CA ALA A 15 -2.50 -3.62 -6.96
C ALA A 15 -3.72 -3.42 -7.84
N HIS A 16 -4.03 -4.41 -8.66
CA HIS A 16 -5.25 -4.37 -9.47
C HIS A 16 -6.49 -4.47 -8.58
N ALA A 17 -7.37 -3.48 -8.67
CA ALA A 17 -8.61 -3.42 -7.91
C ALA A 17 -9.76 -3.07 -8.86
N PRO A 18 -10.25 -4.06 -9.65
CA PRO A 18 -11.19 -3.80 -10.75
C PRO A 18 -12.55 -3.29 -10.29
N ASP A 19 -12.93 -3.59 -9.05
CA ASP A 19 -14.18 -3.09 -8.47
C ASP A 19 -13.85 -2.27 -7.20
N PRO A 20 -13.60 -0.97 -7.32
CA PRO A 20 -13.23 -0.15 -6.18
C PRO A 20 -14.35 0.04 -5.15
N GLN A 21 -15.59 -0.35 -5.49
CA GLN A 21 -16.73 -0.27 -4.59
C GLN A 21 -17.07 -1.60 -3.94
N ALA A 22 -16.28 -2.64 -4.17
CA ALA A 22 -16.50 -3.94 -3.54
C ALA A 22 -16.46 -3.81 -2.02
N ALA A 23 -17.32 -4.57 -1.33
CA ALA A 23 -17.32 -4.57 0.13
C ALA A 23 -16.03 -5.17 0.70
N THR A 24 -15.41 -6.07 -0.06
CA THR A 24 -14.19 -6.77 0.32
C THR A 24 -13.26 -6.87 -0.88
N PHE A 25 -11.97 -6.63 -0.63
CA PHE A 25 -10.92 -6.86 -1.62
C PHE A 25 -10.09 -8.07 -1.23
N ALA A 26 -9.70 -8.88 -2.20
CA ALA A 26 -8.76 -9.98 -2.01
C ALA A 26 -7.56 -9.78 -2.94
N PHE A 27 -6.37 -9.83 -2.36
CA PHE A 27 -5.12 -9.66 -3.10
C PHE A 27 -4.24 -10.87 -2.85
N THR A 28 -3.71 -11.48 -3.90
CA THR A 28 -2.97 -12.73 -3.83
C THR A 28 -1.49 -12.51 -4.07
N ALA A 29 -0.64 -13.07 -3.21
CA ALA A 29 0.82 -13.14 -3.37
C ALA A 29 1.47 -11.79 -3.69
N GLN A 30 1.12 -10.77 -2.92
CA GLN A 30 1.64 -9.41 -3.11
C GLN A 30 3.03 -9.27 -2.50
N LYS A 31 3.96 -8.64 -3.22
CA LYS A 31 5.26 -8.23 -2.69
C LYS A 31 5.08 -7.35 -1.47
N THR A 32 6.03 -7.45 -0.53
CA THR A 32 6.06 -6.56 0.63
C THR A 32 7.34 -5.76 0.64
N MET A 33 7.24 -4.47 0.95
CA MET A 33 8.37 -3.55 1.10
C MET A 33 8.09 -2.58 2.25
N TYR A 34 9.13 -1.97 2.78
CA TYR A 34 9.01 -0.92 3.81
C TYR A 34 8.17 -1.37 5.01
N GLY A 35 8.38 -2.58 5.46
CA GLY A 35 7.65 -3.14 6.60
C GLY A 35 6.31 -3.76 6.27
N GLY A 36 5.95 -3.87 4.99
CA GLY A 36 4.68 -4.46 4.57
C GLY A 36 4.47 -5.89 5.03
N LYS A 37 5.56 -6.65 5.26
CA LYS A 37 5.47 -8.02 5.79
C LYS A 37 4.93 -8.08 7.22
N ARG A 38 4.85 -6.95 7.92
CA ARG A 38 4.32 -6.86 9.29
C ARG A 38 2.81 -6.67 9.33
N LEU A 39 2.16 -6.61 8.18
CA LEU A 39 0.71 -6.49 8.06
C LEU A 39 0.00 -7.59 8.85
N ALA A 40 -1.03 -7.22 9.60
CA ALA A 40 -1.80 -8.14 10.44
C ALA A 40 -3.28 -7.78 10.42
N PRO A 41 -4.17 -8.73 10.74
CA PRO A 41 -5.59 -8.42 10.85
C PRO A 41 -5.84 -7.27 11.82
N GLY A 42 -6.76 -6.40 11.45
CA GLY A 42 -7.10 -5.20 12.21
C GLY A 42 -6.34 -3.95 11.76
N ASP A 43 -5.29 -4.08 10.99
CA ASP A 43 -4.51 -2.93 10.52
C ASP A 43 -5.30 -2.10 9.53
N GLU A 44 -5.06 -0.78 9.58
CA GLU A 44 -5.59 0.17 8.60
C GLU A 44 -4.81 0.06 7.30
N ILE A 45 -5.53 0.05 6.19
CA ILE A 45 -4.91 -0.06 4.87
C ILE A 45 -5.63 0.82 3.85
N PHE A 46 -4.84 1.41 2.95
CA PHE A 46 -5.35 2.24 1.85
C PHE A 46 -5.10 1.49 0.54
N VAL A 47 -6.11 1.48 -0.33
CA VAL A 47 -6.08 0.71 -1.59
C VAL A 47 -5.86 1.67 -2.75
N PHE A 48 -4.74 1.46 -3.46
CA PHE A 48 -4.43 2.14 -4.72
C PHE A 48 -4.65 1.14 -5.86
N ASP A 49 -5.58 1.48 -6.76
CA ASP A 49 -5.78 0.72 -7.98
C ASP A 49 -4.63 1.04 -8.93
N SER A 50 -3.80 0.03 -9.22
CA SER A 50 -2.52 0.23 -9.88
C SER A 50 -2.68 0.80 -11.29
N GLU A 51 -2.00 1.91 -11.55
CA GLU A 51 -1.96 2.50 -12.88
C GLU A 51 -1.24 1.60 -13.89
N ASN A 52 -0.39 0.67 -13.42
CA ASN A 52 0.22 -0.33 -14.28
C ASN A 52 -0.81 -1.22 -14.97
N GLU A 53 -2.00 -1.32 -14.40
CA GLU A 53 -3.08 -2.18 -14.88
C GLU A 53 -4.32 -1.35 -15.26
N GLY A 54 -4.12 -0.07 -15.54
CA GLY A 54 -5.18 0.82 -15.99
C GLY A 54 -5.98 1.48 -14.88
N GLY A 55 -5.52 1.36 -13.63
CA GLY A 55 -6.19 1.98 -12.49
C GLY A 55 -5.90 3.46 -12.35
N CYS A 56 -6.50 4.08 -11.34
CA CYS A 56 -6.47 5.53 -11.13
C CYS A 56 -5.89 5.96 -9.79
N GLY A 57 -5.18 5.09 -9.07
CA GLY A 57 -4.60 5.41 -7.77
C GLY A 57 -5.55 5.15 -6.62
N LEU A 58 -5.54 6.01 -5.61
CA LEU A 58 -6.31 5.81 -4.38
C LEU A 58 -7.81 5.68 -4.65
N VAL A 59 -8.40 4.57 -4.19
CA VAL A 59 -9.83 4.30 -4.40
C VAL A 59 -10.57 3.99 -3.10
N ALA A 60 -9.87 3.46 -2.08
CA ALA A 60 -10.56 3.02 -0.87
C ALA A 60 -9.63 3.02 0.33
N MET A 61 -10.23 3.03 1.52
CA MET A 61 -9.55 2.62 2.74
C MET A 61 -10.33 1.48 3.37
N GLY A 62 -9.66 0.73 4.24
CA GLY A 62 -10.29 -0.40 4.89
C GLY A 62 -9.51 -0.93 6.07
N ALA A 63 -10.00 -2.03 6.59
CA ALA A 63 -9.36 -2.79 7.65
C ALA A 63 -8.95 -4.16 7.12
N VAL A 64 -7.74 -4.58 7.46
CA VAL A 64 -7.26 -5.91 7.09
C VAL A 64 -8.04 -6.95 7.89
N VAL A 65 -8.61 -7.93 7.19
CA VAL A 65 -9.41 -9.01 7.79
C VAL A 65 -8.56 -10.25 7.98
N ALA A 66 -7.73 -10.58 6.99
CA ALA A 66 -6.90 -11.77 7.01
C ALA A 66 -5.60 -11.52 6.26
N VAL A 67 -4.52 -12.13 6.73
CA VAL A 67 -3.21 -12.10 6.07
C VAL A 67 -2.66 -13.51 6.08
N GLU A 68 -2.10 -13.93 4.95
CA GLU A 68 -1.52 -15.25 4.81
C GLU A 68 -0.18 -15.14 4.08
N PRO A 69 0.94 -15.54 4.73
CA PRO A 69 2.23 -15.54 4.04
C PRO A 69 2.21 -16.50 2.86
N THR A 70 2.83 -16.08 1.76
CA THR A 70 2.99 -16.95 0.59
C THR A 70 4.24 -17.82 0.81
N PRO A 71 4.13 -19.15 0.69
CA PRO A 71 5.30 -20.01 0.85
C PRO A 71 6.39 -19.66 -0.17
N PRO A 72 7.68 -19.71 0.23
CA PRO A 72 8.78 -19.49 -0.72
C PRO A 72 8.77 -20.53 -1.82
N VAL A 73 9.19 -20.13 -3.03
CA VAL A 73 9.34 -21.06 -4.15
C VAL A 73 10.59 -21.91 -3.93
N PRO A 74 10.50 -23.25 -3.90
CA PRO A 74 11.67 -24.10 -3.72
C PRO A 74 12.72 -23.87 -4.82
N GLY A 75 13.98 -23.86 -4.42
CA GLY A 75 15.09 -23.71 -5.35
C GLY A 75 15.50 -22.30 -5.67
N LEU A 76 14.78 -21.29 -5.23
CA LEU A 76 15.17 -19.88 -5.37
C LEU A 76 15.89 -19.41 -4.11
N ALA A 77 17.11 -18.90 -4.28
CA ALA A 77 17.99 -18.54 -3.16
C ALA A 77 17.54 -17.26 -2.46
N SER A 78 17.00 -16.30 -3.20
CA SER A 78 16.63 -15.00 -2.66
C SER A 78 15.24 -14.60 -3.14
N GLN A 79 14.34 -14.32 -2.20
CA GLN A 79 12.96 -14.01 -2.54
C GLN A 79 12.46 -12.88 -1.64
N THR A 80 11.73 -11.92 -2.24
CA THR A 80 11.00 -10.93 -1.48
C THR A 80 9.81 -11.61 -0.79
N PRO A 81 9.59 -11.42 0.51
CA PRO A 81 8.41 -11.97 1.17
C PRO A 81 7.13 -11.48 0.50
N ARG A 82 6.16 -12.39 0.32
CA ARG A 82 4.86 -12.09 -0.26
C ARG A 82 3.76 -12.48 0.70
N VAL A 83 2.64 -11.76 0.62
CA VAL A 83 1.46 -12.04 1.43
C VAL A 83 0.22 -12.00 0.55
N SER A 84 -0.76 -12.83 0.90
CA SER A 84 -2.12 -12.68 0.40
C SER A 84 -2.95 -12.05 1.52
N LEU A 85 -3.86 -11.16 1.17
CA LEU A 85 -4.62 -10.44 2.18
C LEU A 85 -6.05 -10.20 1.73
N THR A 86 -6.93 -10.07 2.72
CA THR A 86 -8.33 -9.68 2.52
C THR A 86 -8.56 -8.38 3.27
N VAL A 87 -9.20 -7.42 2.61
CA VAL A 87 -9.47 -6.09 3.15
C VAL A 87 -10.99 -5.86 3.14
N ARG A 88 -11.55 -5.44 4.28
CA ARG A 88 -12.92 -4.97 4.35
C ARG A 88 -12.91 -3.47 4.07
N ARG A 89 -13.59 -3.06 3.01
CA ARG A 89 -13.68 -1.64 2.63
C ARG A 89 -14.50 -0.88 3.66
N THR A 90 -13.99 0.25 4.13
CA THR A 90 -14.70 1.12 5.08
C THR A 90 -15.12 2.45 4.46
N ALA A 91 -14.44 2.94 3.42
CA ALA A 91 -14.79 4.18 2.74
C ALA A 91 -14.17 4.24 1.36
N GLY A 92 -14.77 5.03 0.48
CA GLY A 92 -14.21 5.36 -0.83
C GLY A 92 -13.55 6.73 -0.81
N SER A 93 -12.55 6.94 -1.65
CA SER A 93 -11.85 8.21 -1.73
C SER A 93 -12.75 9.30 -2.33
N SER A 94 -12.60 10.53 -1.83
CA SER A 94 -13.41 11.67 -2.25
C SER A 94 -12.73 12.53 -3.32
N ARG A 95 -11.44 12.30 -3.58
CA ARG A 95 -10.69 13.03 -4.60
C ARG A 95 -9.50 12.20 -5.07
N PRO A 96 -8.97 12.49 -6.27
CA PRO A 96 -7.90 11.66 -6.84
C PRO A 96 -6.56 11.84 -6.11
N LEU A 97 -5.83 10.74 -5.99
CA LEU A 97 -4.44 10.72 -5.57
C LEU A 97 -3.77 9.53 -6.23
N GLY A 98 -2.81 9.79 -7.10
CA GLY A 98 -2.11 8.72 -7.78
C GLY A 98 -0.78 9.19 -8.32
N ARG A 99 -0.29 8.47 -9.33
CA ARG A 99 1.01 8.77 -9.94
C ARG A 99 1.12 10.24 -10.36
N SER A 100 0.09 10.78 -11.00
CA SER A 100 0.13 12.14 -11.52
C SER A 100 0.21 13.18 -10.41
N GLU A 101 -0.57 13.01 -9.35
CA GLU A 101 -0.60 13.94 -8.22
C GLU A 101 0.68 13.90 -7.41
N LEU A 102 1.31 12.73 -7.31
CA LEU A 102 2.50 12.55 -6.48
C LEU A 102 3.81 12.85 -7.22
N ARG A 103 3.79 12.85 -8.56
CA ARG A 103 5.00 13.02 -9.37
C ARG A 103 5.85 14.23 -9.00
N PRO A 104 5.28 15.43 -8.68
CA PRO A 104 6.09 16.57 -8.32
C PRO A 104 6.90 16.41 -7.03
N PHE A 105 6.54 15.44 -6.19
CA PHE A 105 7.15 15.26 -4.86
C PHE A 105 8.30 14.26 -4.95
N ALA A 106 9.42 14.71 -5.51
CA ALA A 106 10.58 13.86 -5.79
C ALA A 106 11.83 14.24 -4.99
N GLN A 107 11.72 15.11 -4.00
CA GLN A 107 12.81 15.44 -3.10
C GLN A 107 12.80 14.48 -1.90
N TRP A 108 13.44 13.34 -2.07
CA TRP A 108 13.27 12.18 -1.18
C TRP A 108 13.57 12.44 0.30
N ASN A 109 14.17 13.57 0.64
CA ASN A 109 14.55 13.92 2.01
C ASN A 109 13.75 15.09 2.58
N ASP A 110 12.65 15.52 1.96
CA ASP A 110 11.91 16.71 2.41
C ASP A 110 10.91 16.42 3.55
N GLY A 111 10.67 15.14 3.87
CA GLY A 111 9.81 14.74 4.98
C GLY A 111 8.31 14.88 4.73
N ARG A 112 7.89 15.20 3.50
CA ARG A 112 6.47 15.36 3.19
C ARG A 112 5.79 14.01 3.01
N PRO A 113 4.50 13.89 3.40
CA PRO A 113 3.75 12.65 3.18
C PRO A 113 3.62 12.31 1.69
N GLU A 114 3.43 13.29 0.84
CA GLU A 114 3.36 13.07 -0.61
C GLU A 114 4.67 12.48 -1.14
N THR A 115 5.79 12.96 -0.66
CA THR A 115 7.11 12.46 -1.06
C THR A 115 7.33 11.04 -0.58
N GLU A 116 6.93 10.73 0.65
CA GLU A 116 6.99 9.37 1.17
C GLU A 116 6.20 8.41 0.29
N LEU A 117 4.97 8.79 -0.07
CA LEU A 117 4.09 7.96 -0.89
C LEU A 117 4.63 7.80 -2.31
N ASN A 118 5.12 8.88 -2.92
CA ASN A 118 5.72 8.80 -4.25
C ASN A 118 6.93 7.85 -4.26
N PHE A 119 7.80 7.99 -3.27
CA PHE A 119 8.98 7.13 -3.15
C PHE A 119 8.59 5.66 -3.00
N LYS A 120 7.66 5.37 -2.09
CA LYS A 120 7.31 3.98 -1.77
C LYS A 120 6.48 3.31 -2.84
N LEU A 121 5.62 4.06 -3.56
CA LEU A 121 4.68 3.46 -4.50
C LEU A 121 5.11 3.58 -5.96
N TYR A 122 5.77 4.68 -6.32
CA TYR A 122 5.99 5.01 -7.74
C TYR A 122 7.43 5.10 -8.17
N ARG A 123 8.39 5.10 -7.26
CA ARG A 123 9.80 5.03 -7.63
C ARG A 123 10.10 3.75 -8.39
N GLN A 124 9.45 2.65 -8.01
CA GLN A 124 9.44 1.40 -8.76
C GLN A 124 8.01 1.06 -9.08
N ALA A 125 7.75 0.63 -10.30
CA ALA A 125 6.39 0.42 -10.80
C ALA A 125 5.71 -0.84 -10.25
N THR A 126 6.41 -1.69 -9.52
CA THR A 126 5.90 -2.97 -9.02
C THR A 126 4.71 -2.78 -8.08
N ASP A 127 3.69 -3.62 -8.24
CA ASP A 127 2.60 -3.72 -7.27
C ASP A 127 3.11 -4.32 -5.96
N LYS A 128 2.61 -3.80 -4.82
CA LYS A 128 3.17 -4.18 -3.52
C LYS A 128 2.31 -3.70 -2.36
N VAL A 129 2.58 -4.27 -1.18
CA VAL A 129 2.10 -3.77 0.10
C VAL A 129 3.27 -3.07 0.79
N VAL A 130 3.06 -1.85 1.25
CA VAL A 130 4.09 -1.07 1.95
C VAL A 130 3.56 -0.54 3.28
N GLY A 131 4.45 -0.42 4.27
CA GLY A 131 4.15 0.31 5.49
C GLY A 131 4.38 1.80 5.28
N VAL A 132 3.57 2.62 5.94
CA VAL A 132 3.70 4.08 5.86
C VAL A 132 3.74 4.68 7.27
N SER A 133 4.29 5.89 7.35
CA SER A 133 4.37 6.65 8.59
C SER A 133 3.00 7.19 9.01
N GLU A 134 2.90 7.66 10.26
CA GLU A 134 1.68 8.32 10.73
C GLU A 134 1.39 9.60 9.93
N THR A 135 2.43 10.34 9.54
CA THR A 135 2.25 11.53 8.70
C THR A 135 1.60 11.18 7.36
N ALA A 136 2.07 10.12 6.71
CA ALA A 136 1.47 9.66 5.46
C ALA A 136 0.07 9.09 5.68
N ALA A 137 -0.15 8.36 6.75
CA ALA A 137 -1.48 7.82 7.08
C ALA A 137 -2.49 8.94 7.30
N ALA A 138 -2.13 9.97 8.06
CA ALA A 138 -3.01 11.13 8.30
C ALA A 138 -3.33 11.86 7.00
N PHE A 139 -2.34 12.03 6.13
CA PHE A 139 -2.54 12.62 4.81
C PHE A 139 -3.54 11.81 3.99
N LEU A 140 -3.36 10.48 3.95
CA LEU A 140 -4.26 9.60 3.20
C LEU A 140 -5.69 9.65 3.74
N ARG A 141 -5.85 9.65 5.08
CA ARG A 141 -7.19 9.74 5.69
C ARG A 141 -7.94 10.99 5.26
N SER A 142 -7.23 12.07 4.93
CA SER A 142 -7.85 13.33 4.51
C SER A 142 -8.60 13.23 3.18
N PHE A 143 -8.44 12.13 2.46
CA PHE A 143 -9.14 11.87 1.18
C PHE A 143 -10.49 11.17 1.39
N PHE A 144 -10.86 10.92 2.62
CA PHE A 144 -12.09 10.20 3.00
C PHE A 144 -12.94 11.02 4.00
#